data_5c31503b05226bd92ed6c9ab75e2cbfe
#
_entry.id   5c31503b05226bd92ed6c9ab75e2cbfe
#
_cell.length_a   1.000
_cell.length_b   1.000
_cell.length_c   1.000
_cell.angle_alpha   90.00
_cell.angle_beta   90.00
_cell.angle_gamma   90.00
#
_symmetry.space_group_name_H-M   'P 1'
#
loop_
_entity.id
_entity.type
_entity.pdbx_description
1 polymer ?
#
loop_
_entity_poly.entity_id
_entity_poly.type
_entity_poly.pdbx_seq_one_letter_code
_entity_poly.pdbx_strand_id
1 'polypeptide(L)'
;VKKIDQEKVLGIIEDYYHPVFEGEDDYDIRYSGEDGMYFSFQKVVGSAYLMTDTYIILRTAYRDSIGDSYYNRELYALESDLSNFSVDECDQVLQEIYERFGIKGEVNVIHRALDYQTMEDEAVELRMDGTETKPDYDWSEDDNSYHCTISQGCNGVSVIPSWRFQSAADILNAGAHTIVLNKDRVVGLDIDDIYDIKYQQEYEDLLEFSEVLNLYKQSPTINKYSYCKEITDISLRVIPVAEKGDVYTLAPVWVFYGRWFDEQQTFEAPFAIILDAVTGEEL
;
A
#
# COMPACT_ATOMS: atom_id res chain seq x y z
N VAL A 1 -13.47 11.76 6.16
CA VAL A 1 -12.00 11.80 5.92
C VAL A 1 -11.41 12.89 6.78
N LYS A 2 -10.38 12.56 7.52
CA LYS A 2 -9.62 13.54 8.29
C LYS A 2 -8.41 13.93 7.45
N LYS A 3 -8.31 15.19 7.09
CA LYS A 3 -7.09 15.69 6.43
C LYS A 3 -5.90 15.52 7.36
N ILE A 4 -4.82 15.03 6.82
CA ILE A 4 -3.54 14.90 7.51
C ILE A 4 -3.07 16.31 7.89
N ASP A 5 -2.54 16.44 9.10
CA ASP A 5 -1.98 17.68 9.60
C ASP A 5 -0.55 17.84 9.09
N GLN A 6 -0.36 18.76 8.16
CA GLN A 6 0.93 19.02 7.52
C GLN A 6 2.07 19.27 8.53
N GLU A 7 1.82 20.03 9.60
CA GLU A 7 2.86 20.32 10.59
C GLU A 7 3.33 19.07 11.31
N LYS A 8 2.41 18.12 11.56
CA LYS A 8 2.78 16.85 12.20
C LYS A 8 3.59 15.95 11.29
N VAL A 9 3.24 15.90 10.01
CA VAL A 9 4.02 15.13 9.02
C VAL A 9 5.40 15.72 8.87
N LEU A 10 5.48 17.03 8.70
CA LEU A 10 6.76 17.74 8.60
C LEU A 10 7.62 17.48 9.84
N GLY A 11 7.04 17.48 11.04
CA GLY A 11 7.74 17.17 12.28
C GLY A 11 8.35 15.74 12.31
N ILE A 12 7.72 14.76 11.64
CA ILE A 12 8.31 13.41 11.49
C ILE A 12 9.51 13.47 10.54
N ILE A 13 9.39 14.21 9.45
CA ILE A 13 10.48 14.36 8.49
C ILE A 13 11.67 15.11 9.11
N GLU A 14 11.40 16.12 9.93
CA GLU A 14 12.43 16.90 10.67
C GLU A 14 13.24 16.06 11.67
N ASP A 15 12.69 14.97 12.18
CA ASP A 15 13.42 14.06 13.08
C ASP A 15 14.57 13.32 12.37
N TYR A 16 14.44 13.10 11.05
CA TYR A 16 15.39 12.32 10.26
C TYR A 16 16.19 13.15 9.26
N TYR A 17 15.63 14.29 8.82
CA TYR A 17 16.16 15.12 7.74
C TYR A 17 16.14 16.59 8.13
N HIS A 18 16.88 17.40 7.41
CA HIS A 18 16.87 18.86 7.56
C HIS A 18 16.12 19.46 6.34
N PRO A 19 14.76 19.42 6.36
CA PRO A 19 13.97 19.83 5.20
C PRO A 19 14.14 21.31 4.89
N VAL A 20 14.41 21.62 3.62
CA VAL A 20 14.49 22.96 3.10
C VAL A 20 13.24 23.21 2.25
N PHE A 21 12.53 24.27 2.55
CA PHE A 21 11.34 24.65 1.78
C PHE A 21 11.72 25.03 0.34
N GLU A 22 11.12 24.35 -0.64
CA GLU A 22 11.36 24.55 -2.07
C GLU A 22 10.29 25.43 -2.71
N GLY A 23 9.06 25.32 -2.25
CA GLY A 23 7.96 26.09 -2.80
C GLY A 23 6.59 25.56 -2.45
N GLU A 24 5.61 26.39 -2.76
CA GLU A 24 4.19 26.10 -2.54
C GLU A 24 3.38 26.60 -3.73
N ASP A 25 2.39 25.80 -4.15
CA ASP A 25 1.38 26.21 -5.11
C ASP A 25 -0.04 25.90 -4.56
N ASP A 26 -1.05 25.96 -5.41
CA ASP A 26 -2.44 25.73 -4.98
C ASP A 26 -2.68 24.26 -4.55
N TYR A 27 -1.83 23.36 -4.98
CA TYR A 27 -2.00 21.91 -4.79
C TYR A 27 -1.00 21.31 -3.80
N ASP A 28 0.28 21.72 -3.88
CA ASP A 28 1.37 21.07 -3.17
C ASP A 28 2.23 22.05 -2.38
N ILE A 29 2.79 21.54 -1.29
CA ILE A 29 3.92 22.14 -0.56
C ILE A 29 5.09 21.17 -0.66
N ARG A 30 6.27 21.67 -1.03
CA ARG A 30 7.45 20.84 -1.36
C ARG A 30 8.65 21.26 -0.54
N TYR A 31 9.41 20.24 -0.14
CA TYR A 31 10.68 20.35 0.58
C TYR A 31 11.71 19.43 -0.04
N SER A 32 12.99 19.81 0.05
CA SER A 32 14.14 18.98 -0.26
C SER A 32 15.07 18.87 0.95
N GLY A 33 16.02 17.96 0.90
CA GLY A 33 16.97 17.77 2.01
C GLY A 33 18.12 16.83 1.68
N GLU A 34 18.78 16.34 2.72
CA GLU A 34 19.86 15.37 2.61
C GLU A 34 19.38 14.03 2.02
N ASP A 35 20.29 13.23 1.48
CA ASP A 35 20.00 11.95 0.82
C ASP A 35 18.97 12.08 -0.31
N GLY A 36 19.10 13.15 -1.13
CA GLY A 36 18.14 13.40 -2.22
C GLY A 36 16.69 13.50 -1.75
N MET A 37 16.45 13.75 -0.46
CA MET A 37 15.11 13.78 0.11
C MET A 37 14.24 14.77 -0.62
N TYR A 38 13.12 14.26 -1.11
CA TYR A 38 12.00 15.01 -1.64
C TYR A 38 10.76 14.69 -0.82
N PHE A 39 10.16 15.72 -0.23
CA PHE A 39 8.89 15.60 0.49
C PHE A 39 7.85 16.51 -0.14
N SER A 40 6.65 15.99 -0.36
CA SER A 40 5.51 16.71 -0.89
C SER A 40 4.28 16.45 -0.02
N PHE A 41 3.54 17.52 0.25
CA PHE A 41 2.25 17.46 0.91
C PHE A 41 1.17 18.03 0.00
N GLN A 42 0.19 17.21 -0.36
CA GLN A 42 -0.92 17.59 -1.22
C GLN A 42 -2.08 18.19 -0.41
N LYS A 43 -2.27 19.49 -0.53
CA LYS A 43 -3.26 20.27 0.26
C LYS A 43 -4.71 19.90 -0.03
N VAL A 44 -5.01 19.47 -1.24
CA VAL A 44 -6.39 19.20 -1.69
C VAL A 44 -6.90 17.89 -1.10
N VAL A 45 -6.12 16.84 -1.21
CA VAL A 45 -6.48 15.50 -0.74
C VAL A 45 -5.93 15.21 0.66
N GLY A 46 -4.92 15.95 1.11
CA GLY A 46 -4.30 15.75 2.41
C GLY A 46 -3.37 14.54 2.45
N SER A 47 -2.73 14.21 1.33
CA SER A 47 -1.74 13.14 1.24
C SER A 47 -0.32 13.66 1.46
N ALA A 48 0.56 12.79 1.92
CA ALA A 48 1.97 13.07 2.15
C ALA A 48 2.84 12.02 1.46
N TYR A 49 3.84 12.49 0.75
CA TYR A 49 4.76 11.64 0.02
C TYR A 49 6.21 12.00 0.34
N LEU A 50 7.01 11.00 0.73
CA LEU A 50 8.45 11.13 0.94
C LEU A 50 9.19 10.15 0.03
N MET A 51 10.22 10.63 -0.62
CA MET A 51 11.17 9.83 -1.40
C MET A 51 12.59 10.28 -1.08
N THR A 52 13.51 9.33 -0.96
CA THR A 52 14.95 9.57 -0.79
C THR A 52 15.75 8.82 -1.84
N ASP A 53 17.03 9.14 -1.99
CA ASP A 53 17.93 8.37 -2.86
C ASP A 53 18.01 6.91 -2.40
N THR A 54 18.05 6.68 -1.08
CA THR A 54 17.98 5.33 -0.50
C THR A 54 16.71 4.60 -0.96
N TYR A 55 15.52 5.24 -0.89
CA TYR A 55 14.28 4.63 -1.35
C TYR A 55 14.29 4.32 -2.86
N ILE A 56 14.87 5.20 -3.67
CA ILE A 56 15.00 4.98 -5.11
C ILE A 56 15.84 3.73 -5.40
N ILE A 57 16.94 3.55 -4.67
CA ILE A 57 17.79 2.35 -4.79
C ILE A 57 17.03 1.09 -4.35
N LEU A 58 16.33 1.12 -3.20
CA LEU A 58 15.51 -0.01 -2.75
C LEU A 58 14.48 -0.43 -3.82
N ARG A 59 13.90 0.52 -4.54
CA ARG A 59 12.96 0.26 -5.63
C ARG A 59 13.59 -0.38 -6.87
N THR A 60 14.89 -0.37 -7.03
CA THR A 60 15.54 -1.15 -8.09
C THR A 60 15.51 -2.65 -7.77
N ALA A 61 15.47 -3.00 -6.50
CA ALA A 61 15.47 -4.38 -6.00
C ALA A 61 14.06 -4.89 -5.67
N TYR A 62 13.21 -4.07 -5.06
CA TYR A 62 11.87 -4.46 -4.64
C TYR A 62 10.80 -3.91 -5.57
N ARG A 63 9.99 -4.79 -6.13
CA ARG A 63 8.93 -4.47 -7.10
C ARG A 63 7.64 -5.17 -6.71
N ASP A 64 6.68 -4.40 -6.27
CA ASP A 64 5.40 -4.86 -5.78
C ASP A 64 4.24 -4.64 -6.77
N SER A 65 4.51 -3.99 -7.90
CA SER A 65 3.51 -3.73 -8.92
C SER A 65 3.25 -4.97 -9.78
N ILE A 66 2.08 -5.57 -9.61
CA ILE A 66 1.62 -6.66 -10.47
C ILE A 66 1.33 -6.12 -11.87
N GLY A 67 1.92 -6.75 -12.88
CA GLY A 67 1.91 -6.26 -14.27
C GLY A 67 3.22 -5.58 -14.65
N ASP A 68 4.08 -5.32 -13.69
CA ASP A 68 5.48 -5.05 -13.96
C ASP A 68 6.16 -6.36 -14.35
N SER A 69 6.94 -6.37 -15.43
CA SER A 69 7.65 -7.56 -15.90
C SER A 69 8.67 -8.13 -14.88
N TYR A 70 8.86 -7.44 -13.79
CA TYR A 70 9.83 -7.74 -12.75
C TYR A 70 9.24 -7.89 -11.33
N TYR A 71 7.96 -8.21 -11.24
CA TYR A 71 7.34 -8.46 -9.95
C TYR A 71 8.10 -9.54 -9.17
N ASN A 72 8.66 -9.19 -8.02
CA ASN A 72 9.50 -10.06 -7.20
C ASN A 72 9.16 -10.02 -5.71
N ARG A 73 8.07 -9.41 -5.35
CA ARG A 73 7.59 -9.24 -3.97
C ARG A 73 7.59 -10.55 -3.16
N GLU A 74 7.37 -11.68 -3.83
CA GLU A 74 7.28 -13.00 -3.18
C GLU A 74 8.63 -13.53 -2.68
N LEU A 75 9.75 -12.95 -3.14
CA LEU A 75 11.09 -13.31 -2.70
C LEU A 75 11.41 -12.77 -1.29
N TYR A 76 10.69 -11.76 -0.85
CA TYR A 76 10.90 -11.08 0.42
C TYR A 76 9.94 -11.62 1.49
N ALA A 77 10.50 -12.05 2.62
CA ALA A 77 9.73 -12.66 3.68
C ALA A 77 8.73 -11.70 4.34
N LEU A 78 7.58 -12.24 4.75
CA LEU A 78 6.61 -11.52 5.57
C LEU A 78 6.87 -11.78 7.04
N GLU A 79 6.65 -10.75 7.89
CA GLU A 79 6.67 -10.83 9.35
C GLU A 79 7.94 -11.53 9.87
N SER A 80 9.08 -11.24 9.25
CA SER A 80 10.37 -11.86 9.56
C SER A 80 11.39 -10.82 10.01
N ASP A 81 12.12 -11.12 11.08
CA ASP A 81 13.19 -10.24 11.55
C ASP A 81 14.35 -10.17 10.55
N LEU A 82 14.85 -8.97 10.34
CA LEU A 82 16.11 -8.69 9.66
C LEU A 82 17.27 -8.84 10.67
N SER A 83 18.48 -9.07 10.17
CA SER A 83 19.65 -9.33 11.03
C SER A 83 19.97 -8.20 12.01
N ASN A 84 19.70 -6.97 11.63
CA ASN A 84 20.01 -5.75 12.40
C ASN A 84 18.78 -4.93 12.80
N PHE A 85 17.56 -5.35 12.41
CA PHE A 85 16.33 -4.62 12.65
C PHE A 85 15.15 -5.60 12.77
N SER A 86 14.50 -5.68 13.92
CA SER A 86 13.39 -6.59 14.17
C SER A 86 12.03 -5.99 13.80
N VAL A 87 11.02 -6.84 13.62
CA VAL A 87 9.61 -6.42 13.42
C VAL A 87 9.14 -5.60 14.62
N ASP A 88 9.45 -6.02 15.84
CA ASP A 88 9.07 -5.31 17.06
C ASP A 88 9.65 -3.89 17.12
N GLU A 89 10.90 -3.69 16.69
CA GLU A 89 11.52 -2.36 16.60
C GLU A 89 10.85 -1.51 15.53
N CYS A 90 10.51 -2.12 14.38
CA CYS A 90 9.77 -1.46 13.31
C CYS A 90 8.40 -0.99 13.81
N ASP A 91 7.64 -1.85 14.50
CA ASP A 91 6.34 -1.52 15.06
C ASP A 91 6.38 -0.35 16.04
N GLN A 92 7.42 -0.27 16.87
CA GLN A 92 7.59 0.87 17.80
C GLN A 92 7.71 2.20 17.04
N VAL A 93 8.52 2.23 15.97
CA VAL A 93 8.67 3.43 15.13
C VAL A 93 7.35 3.76 14.42
N LEU A 94 6.68 2.76 13.86
CA LEU A 94 5.39 2.95 13.20
C LEU A 94 4.33 3.49 14.15
N GLN A 95 4.27 3.00 15.39
CA GLN A 95 3.33 3.49 16.39
C GLN A 95 3.54 4.97 16.70
N GLU A 96 4.79 5.42 16.86
CA GLU A 96 5.11 6.84 17.05
C GLU A 96 4.64 7.69 15.87
N ILE A 97 4.84 7.19 14.65
CA ILE A 97 4.39 7.84 13.41
C ILE A 97 2.85 7.97 13.43
N TYR A 98 2.12 6.88 13.73
CA TYR A 98 0.65 6.90 13.77
C TYR A 98 0.08 7.87 14.82
N GLU A 99 0.68 7.90 16.00
CA GLU A 99 0.27 8.84 17.05
C GLU A 99 0.42 10.29 16.59
N ARG A 100 1.50 10.62 15.91
CA ARG A 100 1.73 11.96 15.34
C ARG A 100 0.76 12.29 14.23
N PHE A 101 0.44 11.36 13.35
CA PHE A 101 -0.61 11.55 12.34
C PHE A 101 -2.00 11.65 12.96
N GLY A 102 -2.14 11.24 14.22
CA GLY A 102 -3.41 11.18 14.91
C GLY A 102 -4.34 10.12 14.34
N ILE A 103 -3.78 9.05 13.80
CA ILE A 103 -4.50 7.83 13.45
C ILE A 103 -4.96 7.21 14.76
N LYS A 104 -6.26 6.99 14.87
CA LYS A 104 -6.89 6.43 16.06
C LYS A 104 -7.59 5.13 15.70
N GLY A 105 -7.55 4.16 16.61
CA GLY A 105 -8.22 2.90 16.45
C GLY A 105 -7.27 1.80 15.98
N GLU A 106 -7.82 0.80 15.36
CA GLU A 106 -7.12 -0.37 14.89
C GLU A 106 -6.32 -0.05 13.63
N VAL A 107 -5.09 -0.55 13.59
CA VAL A 107 -4.19 -0.44 12.44
C VAL A 107 -3.68 -1.84 12.13
N ASN A 108 -3.83 -2.26 10.89
CA ASN A 108 -3.29 -3.51 10.40
C ASN A 108 -2.02 -3.20 9.59
N VAL A 109 -0.92 -3.81 9.95
CA VAL A 109 0.37 -3.67 9.27
C VAL A 109 0.77 -5.00 8.67
N ILE A 110 1.34 -4.96 7.49
CA ILE A 110 2.03 -6.09 6.86
C ILE A 110 3.48 -5.66 6.66
N HIS A 111 4.38 -6.32 7.37
CA HIS A 111 5.82 -6.10 7.27
C HIS A 111 6.43 -7.02 6.22
N ARG A 112 7.11 -6.44 5.26
CA ARG A 112 7.90 -7.19 4.29
C ARG A 112 9.36 -6.87 4.50
N ALA A 113 10.13 -7.90 4.87
CA ALA A 113 11.54 -7.80 5.18
C ALA A 113 12.35 -7.72 3.88
N LEU A 114 12.90 -6.55 3.57
CA LEU A 114 13.80 -6.31 2.46
C LEU A 114 15.24 -6.53 2.97
N ASP A 115 15.74 -7.76 2.90
CA ASP A 115 17.10 -8.06 3.26
C ASP A 115 18.08 -7.70 2.14
N TYR A 116 19.23 -7.15 2.51
CA TYR A 116 20.19 -6.60 1.57
C TYR A 116 20.75 -7.63 0.58
N GLN A 117 20.86 -8.89 0.97
CA GLN A 117 21.41 -9.94 0.10
C GLN A 117 20.43 -10.26 -1.03
N THR A 118 19.16 -10.43 -0.71
CA THR A 118 18.11 -10.57 -1.73
C THR A 118 18.03 -9.33 -2.60
N MET A 119 18.14 -8.13 -2.00
CA MET A 119 18.11 -6.88 -2.76
C MET A 119 19.30 -6.76 -3.73
N GLU A 120 20.51 -7.14 -3.31
CA GLU A 120 21.69 -7.16 -4.19
C GLU A 120 21.52 -8.10 -5.38
N ASP A 121 20.92 -9.28 -5.16
CA ASP A 121 20.67 -10.25 -6.20
C ASP A 121 19.61 -9.78 -7.21
N GLU A 122 18.55 -9.13 -6.72
CA GLU A 122 17.37 -8.75 -7.49
C GLU A 122 17.44 -7.34 -8.11
N ALA A 123 18.37 -6.49 -7.65
CA ALA A 123 18.46 -5.13 -8.11
C ALA A 123 18.74 -4.99 -9.61
N VAL A 124 17.87 -4.25 -10.30
CA VAL A 124 17.96 -4.00 -11.75
C VAL A 124 17.56 -2.55 -12.04
N GLU A 125 18.40 -1.85 -12.77
CA GLU A 125 18.08 -0.57 -13.38
C GLU A 125 17.67 -0.75 -14.82
N LEU A 126 16.50 -0.22 -15.18
CA LEU A 126 16.02 -0.16 -16.55
C LEU A 126 16.51 1.13 -17.21
N ARG A 127 17.36 1.00 -18.23
CA ARG A 127 17.82 2.14 -19.02
C ARG A 127 16.76 2.60 -20.02
N MET A 128 16.89 3.83 -20.50
CA MET A 128 15.98 4.40 -21.51
C MET A 128 15.90 3.62 -22.82
N ASP A 129 16.91 2.84 -23.15
CA ASP A 129 16.94 1.97 -24.34
C ASP A 129 16.31 0.59 -24.09
N GLY A 130 15.76 0.37 -22.88
CA GLY A 130 15.16 -0.90 -22.49
C GLY A 130 16.16 -1.97 -22.05
N THR A 131 17.45 -1.64 -21.95
CA THR A 131 18.46 -2.57 -21.42
C THR A 131 18.45 -2.53 -19.89
N GLU A 132 18.66 -3.71 -19.30
CA GLU A 132 18.76 -3.91 -17.85
C GLU A 132 20.22 -3.92 -17.43
N THR A 133 20.53 -3.24 -16.35
CA THR A 133 21.86 -3.24 -15.75
C THR A 133 21.74 -3.33 -14.24
N LYS A 134 22.71 -3.97 -13.58
CA LYS A 134 22.82 -3.88 -12.13
C LYS A 134 23.16 -2.43 -11.74
N PRO A 135 22.53 -1.86 -10.69
CA PRO A 135 22.95 -0.58 -10.17
C PRO A 135 24.40 -0.64 -9.66
N ASP A 136 25.14 0.45 -9.82
CA ASP A 136 26.47 0.61 -9.21
C ASP A 136 26.29 1.06 -7.75
N TYR A 137 25.90 0.09 -6.90
CA TYR A 137 25.60 0.32 -5.49
C TYR A 137 26.14 -0.82 -4.64
N ASP A 138 26.84 -0.47 -3.56
CA ASP A 138 27.41 -1.43 -2.61
C ASP A 138 26.38 -1.73 -1.50
N TRP A 139 25.61 -2.79 -1.69
CA TRP A 139 24.62 -3.24 -0.71
C TRP A 139 25.26 -3.72 0.58
N SER A 140 24.66 -3.38 1.70
CA SER A 140 25.13 -3.72 3.03
C SER A 140 23.98 -3.99 4.01
N GLU A 141 24.30 -4.48 5.19
CA GLU A 141 23.33 -4.70 6.25
C GLU A 141 22.60 -3.40 6.68
N ASP A 142 23.18 -2.23 6.45
CA ASP A 142 22.56 -0.94 6.75
C ASP A 142 21.39 -0.61 5.79
N ASP A 143 21.32 -1.31 4.65
CA ASP A 143 20.23 -1.17 3.68
C ASP A 143 19.00 -2.04 4.02
N ASN A 144 19.14 -2.98 4.97
CA ASN A 144 18.02 -3.76 5.46
C ASN A 144 16.84 -2.86 5.84
N SER A 145 15.68 -3.14 5.29
CA SER A 145 14.52 -2.26 5.42
C SER A 145 13.23 -3.06 5.53
N TYR A 146 12.22 -2.48 6.16
CA TYR A 146 10.86 -2.98 6.08
C TYR A 146 10.04 -2.12 5.11
N HIS A 147 9.39 -2.78 4.17
CA HIS A 147 8.31 -2.19 3.40
C HIS A 147 6.99 -2.53 4.11
N CYS A 148 6.43 -1.54 4.79
CA CYS A 148 5.23 -1.69 5.58
C CYS A 148 4.01 -1.23 4.79
N THR A 149 3.08 -2.16 4.56
CA THR A 149 1.77 -1.85 4.00
C THR A 149 0.77 -1.72 5.15
N ILE A 150 0.13 -0.56 5.25
CA ILE A 150 -0.61 -0.17 6.44
C ILE A 150 -2.05 0.14 6.05
N SER A 151 -3.02 -0.42 6.77
CA SER A 151 -4.43 -0.09 6.62
C SER A 151 -5.08 0.20 7.97
N GLN A 152 -6.01 1.15 7.99
CA GLN A 152 -6.87 1.28 9.15
C GLN A 152 -7.77 0.06 9.27
N GLY A 153 -8.03 -0.38 10.49
CA GLY A 153 -8.87 -1.53 10.80
C GLY A 153 -10.24 -1.11 11.33
N CYS A 154 -11.19 -2.02 11.14
CA CYS A 154 -12.51 -1.97 11.73
C CYS A 154 -12.94 -3.39 12.09
N ASN A 155 -12.93 -3.72 13.39
CA ASN A 155 -13.23 -5.07 13.91
C ASN A 155 -12.40 -6.20 13.25
N GLY A 156 -11.08 -6.02 13.13
CA GLY A 156 -10.17 -6.98 12.50
C GLY A 156 -10.18 -6.96 10.97
N VAL A 157 -10.97 -6.10 10.35
CA VAL A 157 -11.10 -6.02 8.89
C VAL A 157 -10.44 -4.74 8.38
N SER A 158 -9.60 -4.86 7.36
CA SER A 158 -8.92 -3.70 6.77
C SER A 158 -9.87 -2.82 5.96
N VAL A 159 -9.72 -1.51 6.12
CA VAL A 159 -10.40 -0.48 5.33
C VAL A 159 -9.61 -0.23 4.05
N ILE A 160 -10.27 -0.35 2.91
CA ILE A 160 -9.70 -0.03 1.60
C ILE A 160 -10.17 1.36 1.19
N PRO A 161 -9.28 2.31 0.88
CA PRO A 161 -9.67 3.65 0.42
C PRO A 161 -10.42 3.59 -0.92
N SER A 162 -11.54 4.28 -1.03
CA SER A 162 -12.45 4.20 -2.19
C SER A 162 -11.85 4.68 -3.50
N TRP A 163 -10.90 5.60 -3.48
CA TRP A 163 -10.30 6.17 -4.68
C TRP A 163 -9.25 5.25 -5.34
N ARG A 164 -8.79 4.21 -4.63
CA ARG A 164 -7.82 3.23 -5.15
C ARG A 164 -8.46 2.10 -5.98
N PHE A 165 -9.76 2.14 -6.20
CA PHE A 165 -10.44 1.16 -7.07
C PHE A 165 -10.26 1.40 -8.57
N GLN A 166 -9.27 2.19 -8.99
CA GLN A 166 -9.04 2.43 -10.42
C GLN A 166 -8.38 1.25 -11.12
N SER A 167 -7.70 0.38 -10.38
CA SER A 167 -7.13 -0.87 -10.91
C SER A 167 -7.17 -1.99 -9.89
N ALA A 168 -7.19 -3.23 -10.39
CA ALA A 168 -7.11 -4.41 -9.53
C ALA A 168 -5.78 -4.49 -8.76
N ALA A 169 -4.70 -3.94 -9.31
CA ALA A 169 -3.40 -3.85 -8.64
C ALA A 169 -3.48 -2.98 -7.38
N ASP A 170 -4.29 -1.92 -7.41
CA ASP A 170 -4.47 -1.03 -6.27
C ASP A 170 -5.17 -1.71 -5.09
N ILE A 171 -6.01 -2.72 -5.35
CA ILE A 171 -6.75 -3.44 -4.31
C ILE A 171 -5.85 -4.37 -3.51
N LEU A 172 -4.84 -4.97 -4.12
CA LEU A 172 -3.85 -5.81 -3.41
C LEU A 172 -2.92 -5.00 -2.54
N ASN A 173 -2.53 -3.85 -3.03
CA ASN A 173 -1.71 -2.89 -2.30
C ASN A 173 -2.57 -1.97 -1.44
N ALA A 174 -3.79 -2.39 -1.12
CA ALA A 174 -4.78 -1.63 -0.38
C ALA A 174 -4.48 -1.47 1.12
N GLY A 175 -3.23 -1.14 1.41
CA GLY A 175 -2.95 -0.29 2.53
C GLY A 175 -3.19 1.15 2.07
N ALA A 176 -3.89 1.93 2.86
CA ALA A 176 -4.01 3.36 2.58
C ALA A 176 -2.65 4.05 2.64
N HIS A 177 -1.64 3.35 3.16
CA HIS A 177 -0.35 3.93 3.47
C HIS A 177 0.76 2.93 3.21
N THR A 178 1.86 3.44 2.70
CA THR A 178 3.12 2.71 2.60
C THR A 178 4.18 3.48 3.36
N ILE A 179 4.91 2.81 4.24
CA ILE A 179 6.07 3.37 4.92
C ILE A 179 7.23 2.41 4.73
N VAL A 180 8.38 2.93 4.29
CA VAL A 180 9.61 2.15 4.19
C VAL A 180 10.58 2.67 5.22
N LEU A 181 11.02 1.78 6.09
CA LEU A 181 11.90 2.06 7.22
C LEU A 181 13.17 1.23 7.10
N ASN A 182 14.33 1.85 7.22
CA ASN A 182 15.52 1.15 7.66
C ASN A 182 15.70 1.35 9.17
N LYS A 183 16.74 0.78 9.76
CA LYS A 183 17.00 0.86 11.20
C LYS A 183 17.10 2.31 11.72
N ASP A 184 17.58 3.22 10.91
CA ASP A 184 17.93 4.57 11.34
C ASP A 184 16.85 5.60 11.03
N ARG A 185 16.02 5.37 10.01
CA ARG A 185 15.08 6.40 9.52
C ARG A 185 13.96 5.88 8.61
N VAL A 186 12.97 6.73 8.40
CA VAL A 186 11.98 6.59 7.32
C VAL A 186 12.63 6.97 6.00
N VAL A 187 12.74 6.05 5.05
CA VAL A 187 13.34 6.30 3.73
C VAL A 187 12.32 6.53 2.63
N GLY A 188 11.10 6.07 2.83
CA GLY A 188 9.98 6.30 1.92
C GLY A 188 8.65 6.36 2.68
N LEU A 189 7.73 7.20 2.21
CA LEU A 189 6.41 7.34 2.83
C LEU A 189 5.41 7.75 1.76
N ASP A 190 4.28 7.06 1.75
CA ASP A 190 3.11 7.42 0.94
C ASP A 190 1.88 7.25 1.84
N ILE A 191 1.35 8.35 2.34
CA ILE A 191 0.20 8.38 3.24
C ILE A 191 -0.90 9.20 2.60
N ASP A 192 -2.03 8.55 2.46
CA ASP A 192 -3.23 9.14 1.92
C ASP A 192 -4.31 9.31 2.99
N ASP A 193 -5.56 9.32 2.58
CA ASP A 193 -6.73 9.54 3.42
C ASP A 193 -6.72 8.78 4.75
N ILE A 194 -6.79 9.52 5.86
CA ILE A 194 -7.00 8.97 7.20
C ILE A 194 -8.48 9.13 7.57
N TYR A 195 -9.09 8.06 8.03
CA TYR A 195 -10.49 8.05 8.47
C TYR A 195 -10.61 8.20 9.98
N ASP A 196 -11.51 9.07 10.44
CA ASP A 196 -11.96 9.09 11.85
C ASP A 196 -13.10 8.07 11.97
N ILE A 197 -12.72 6.79 12.15
CA ILE A 197 -13.67 5.67 12.18
C ILE A 197 -14.46 5.73 13.47
N LYS A 198 -15.79 5.81 13.35
CA LYS A 198 -16.74 5.74 14.46
C LYS A 198 -17.63 4.55 14.26
N TYR A 199 -17.65 3.69 15.24
CA TYR A 199 -18.55 2.56 15.26
C TYR A 199 -20.00 3.03 15.37
N GLN A 200 -20.87 2.59 14.47
CA GLN A 200 -22.28 2.98 14.46
C GLN A 200 -23.26 1.79 14.43
N GLN A 201 -22.90 0.68 13.80
CA GLN A 201 -23.81 -0.43 13.61
C GLN A 201 -23.06 -1.77 13.42
N GLU A 202 -23.58 -2.85 13.98
CA GLU A 202 -23.17 -4.21 13.65
C GLU A 202 -23.93 -4.69 12.40
N TYR A 203 -23.22 -5.34 11.48
CA TYR A 203 -23.85 -6.08 10.41
C TYR A 203 -24.07 -7.51 10.92
N GLU A 204 -25.33 -7.87 11.14
CA GLU A 204 -25.72 -9.18 11.68
C GLU A 204 -25.81 -10.27 10.59
N ASP A 205 -26.02 -9.87 9.33
CA ASP A 205 -26.37 -10.76 8.23
C ASP A 205 -25.40 -10.60 7.04
N LEU A 206 -24.13 -10.95 7.25
CA LEU A 206 -23.21 -11.11 6.12
C LEU A 206 -23.52 -12.41 5.39
N LEU A 207 -23.42 -12.38 4.06
CA LEU A 207 -23.53 -13.59 3.25
C LEU A 207 -22.44 -14.59 3.62
N GLU A 208 -22.81 -15.83 3.75
CA GLU A 208 -21.89 -16.93 3.98
C GLU A 208 -20.92 -17.08 2.79
N PHE A 209 -19.67 -17.44 3.08
CA PHE A 209 -18.63 -17.56 2.06
C PHE A 209 -19.05 -18.45 0.87
N SER A 210 -19.79 -19.53 1.13
CA SER A 210 -20.31 -20.43 0.08
C SER A 210 -21.30 -19.76 -0.86
N GLU A 211 -22.10 -18.82 -0.36
CA GLU A 211 -23.06 -18.05 -1.15
C GLU A 211 -22.30 -17.04 -2.02
N VAL A 212 -21.37 -16.31 -1.41
CA VAL A 212 -20.49 -15.33 -2.09
C VAL A 212 -19.70 -16.00 -3.22
N LEU A 213 -19.16 -17.20 -2.97
CA LEU A 213 -18.44 -17.96 -4.00
C LEU A 213 -19.34 -18.36 -5.18
N ASN A 214 -20.60 -18.65 -4.93
CA ASN A 214 -21.57 -18.93 -5.99
C ASN A 214 -21.91 -17.68 -6.80
N LEU A 215 -22.06 -16.54 -6.14
CA LEU A 215 -22.29 -15.25 -6.80
C LEU A 215 -21.08 -14.84 -7.64
N TYR A 216 -19.87 -15.00 -7.12
CA TYR A 216 -18.64 -14.79 -7.88
C TYR A 216 -18.64 -15.60 -9.19
N LYS A 217 -18.97 -16.90 -9.14
CA LYS A 217 -19.03 -17.76 -10.34
C LYS A 217 -20.07 -17.31 -11.37
N GLN A 218 -21.09 -16.57 -10.94
CA GLN A 218 -22.14 -16.03 -11.80
C GLN A 218 -21.86 -14.60 -12.24
N SER A 219 -20.80 -13.97 -11.74
CA SER A 219 -20.44 -12.59 -12.06
C SER A 219 -20.37 -12.39 -13.58
N PRO A 220 -21.05 -11.35 -14.11
CA PRO A 220 -20.94 -10.97 -15.52
C PRO A 220 -19.52 -10.66 -15.94
N THR A 221 -18.74 -10.05 -15.06
CA THR A 221 -17.32 -9.70 -15.31
C THR A 221 -16.47 -10.95 -15.48
N ILE A 222 -16.68 -11.98 -14.66
CA ILE A 222 -15.99 -13.27 -14.81
C ILE A 222 -16.38 -13.97 -16.11
N ASN A 223 -17.64 -13.92 -16.48
CA ASN A 223 -18.18 -14.65 -17.63
C ASN A 223 -17.96 -13.92 -18.97
N LYS A 224 -17.64 -12.63 -18.93
CA LYS A 224 -17.47 -11.80 -20.12
C LYS A 224 -16.25 -12.16 -20.97
N TYR A 225 -15.20 -12.70 -20.33
CA TYR A 225 -13.93 -12.99 -20.98
C TYR A 225 -13.61 -14.49 -20.90
N SER A 226 -13.24 -15.09 -22.03
CA SER A 226 -12.84 -16.50 -22.14
C SER A 226 -11.39 -16.78 -21.70
N TYR A 227 -10.84 -15.93 -20.83
CA TYR A 227 -9.47 -16.07 -20.34
C TYR A 227 -9.35 -17.10 -19.21
N CYS A 228 -8.22 -17.78 -19.12
CA CYS A 228 -7.86 -18.51 -17.92
C CYS A 228 -7.70 -17.52 -16.74
N LYS A 229 -8.29 -17.88 -15.62
CA LYS A 229 -8.29 -17.03 -14.42
C LYS A 229 -7.83 -17.85 -13.22
N GLU A 230 -6.98 -17.25 -12.43
CA GLU A 230 -6.52 -17.79 -11.17
C GLU A 230 -6.90 -16.81 -10.04
N ILE A 231 -7.60 -17.29 -9.03
CA ILE A 231 -7.84 -16.54 -7.81
C ILE A 231 -6.65 -16.76 -6.89
N THR A 232 -6.02 -15.69 -6.49
CA THR A 232 -4.83 -15.71 -5.63
C THR A 232 -5.13 -15.27 -4.20
N ASP A 233 -6.20 -14.48 -4.00
CA ASP A 233 -6.67 -14.07 -2.68
C ASP A 233 -8.18 -13.87 -2.64
N ILE A 234 -8.79 -14.19 -1.49
CA ILE A 234 -10.19 -13.87 -1.19
C ILE A 234 -10.23 -13.34 0.23
N SER A 235 -10.69 -12.10 0.38
CA SER A 235 -10.71 -11.46 1.69
C SER A 235 -11.98 -10.65 1.93
N LEU A 236 -12.42 -10.62 3.19
CA LEU A 236 -13.43 -9.68 3.66
C LEU A 236 -12.73 -8.35 3.94
N ARG A 237 -13.27 -7.27 3.43
CA ARG A 237 -12.77 -5.91 3.58
C ARG A 237 -13.90 -4.96 3.90
N VAL A 238 -13.59 -3.72 4.24
CA VAL A 238 -14.56 -2.63 4.30
C VAL A 238 -14.14 -1.50 3.37
N ILE A 239 -15.10 -0.92 2.68
CA ILE A 239 -14.88 0.21 1.79
C ILE A 239 -15.67 1.42 2.25
N PRO A 240 -15.11 2.64 2.14
CA PRO A 240 -15.86 3.85 2.41
C PRO A 240 -16.78 4.19 1.23
N VAL A 241 -18.07 4.19 1.48
CA VAL A 241 -19.11 4.62 0.53
C VAL A 241 -19.50 6.06 0.88
N ALA A 242 -19.35 6.97 -0.07
CA ALA A 242 -19.66 8.38 0.13
C ALA A 242 -21.17 8.59 0.33
N GLU A 243 -21.55 9.29 1.40
CA GLU A 243 -22.94 9.68 1.66
C GLU A 243 -23.16 11.15 1.29
N LYS A 244 -22.63 12.05 2.09
CA LYS A 244 -22.79 13.48 1.87
C LYS A 244 -21.62 14.26 2.49
N GLY A 245 -20.99 15.09 1.68
CA GLY A 245 -19.78 15.83 2.10
C GLY A 245 -18.62 14.84 2.36
N ASP A 246 -17.90 15.05 3.46
CA ASP A 246 -16.76 14.21 3.86
C ASP A 246 -17.17 13.07 4.82
N VAL A 247 -18.46 12.67 4.78
CA VAL A 247 -18.99 11.57 5.58
C VAL A 247 -19.12 10.33 4.71
N TYR A 248 -18.61 9.22 5.22
CA TYR A 248 -18.61 7.92 4.56
C TYR A 248 -19.22 6.87 5.50
N THR A 249 -19.96 5.94 4.93
CA THR A 249 -20.34 4.70 5.61
C THR A 249 -19.38 3.61 5.19
N LEU A 250 -18.83 2.86 6.14
CA LEU A 250 -18.00 1.70 5.84
C LEU A 250 -18.90 0.51 5.51
N ALA A 251 -18.87 0.06 4.27
CA ALA A 251 -19.63 -1.10 3.79
C ALA A 251 -18.72 -2.33 3.75
N PRO A 252 -19.14 -3.48 4.31
CA PRO A 252 -18.39 -4.73 4.21
C PRO A 252 -18.50 -5.28 2.79
N VAL A 253 -17.37 -5.74 2.26
CA VAL A 253 -17.27 -6.30 0.90
C VAL A 253 -16.39 -7.55 0.88
N TRP A 254 -16.73 -8.50 0.03
CA TRP A 254 -15.85 -9.57 -0.35
C TRP A 254 -15.05 -9.17 -1.58
N VAL A 255 -13.74 -9.29 -1.48
CA VAL A 255 -12.80 -9.02 -2.57
C VAL A 255 -12.22 -10.33 -3.06
N PHE A 256 -12.45 -10.64 -4.33
CA PHE A 256 -11.82 -11.73 -5.05
C PHE A 256 -10.73 -11.13 -5.91
N TYR A 257 -9.51 -11.44 -5.58
CA TYR A 257 -8.35 -10.96 -6.30
C TYR A 257 -7.67 -12.10 -7.05
N GLY A 258 -7.16 -11.82 -8.24
CA GLY A 258 -6.53 -12.83 -9.04
C GLY A 258 -5.81 -12.28 -10.27
N ARG A 259 -5.40 -13.21 -11.10
CA ARG A 259 -4.71 -12.97 -12.37
C ARG A 259 -5.50 -13.60 -13.51
N TRP A 260 -5.55 -12.95 -14.64
CA TRP A 260 -6.07 -13.54 -15.85
C TRP A 260 -4.98 -13.62 -16.90
N PHE A 261 -5.02 -14.68 -17.70
CA PHE A 261 -4.03 -14.98 -18.72
C PHE A 261 -4.74 -15.03 -20.06
N ASP A 262 -4.07 -14.58 -21.13
CA ASP A 262 -4.52 -14.83 -22.49
C ASP A 262 -4.47 -16.33 -22.83
N GLU A 263 -5.10 -16.73 -23.93
CA GLU A 263 -5.13 -18.15 -24.37
C GLU A 263 -3.75 -18.76 -24.59
N GLN A 264 -2.74 -17.94 -24.83
CA GLN A 264 -1.35 -18.36 -25.10
C GLN A 264 -0.46 -18.24 -23.86
N GLN A 265 -1.00 -17.75 -22.73
CA GLN A 265 -0.26 -17.44 -21.49
C GLN A 265 0.93 -16.48 -21.70
N THR A 266 0.84 -15.63 -22.72
CA THR A 266 1.85 -14.64 -23.05
C THR A 266 1.63 -13.30 -22.38
N PHE A 267 0.41 -13.07 -21.86
CA PHE A 267 0.03 -11.86 -21.16
C PHE A 267 -0.69 -12.20 -19.87
N GLU A 268 -0.27 -11.57 -18.80
CA GLU A 268 -0.85 -11.65 -17.46
C GLU A 268 -1.33 -10.28 -17.03
N ALA A 269 -2.53 -10.20 -16.47
CA ALA A 269 -3.00 -8.98 -15.85
C ALA A 269 -3.77 -9.27 -14.55
N PRO A 270 -3.64 -8.41 -13.55
CA PRO A 270 -4.40 -8.52 -12.32
C PRO A 270 -5.88 -8.19 -12.59
N PHE A 271 -6.76 -8.81 -11.81
CA PHE A 271 -8.16 -8.40 -11.72
C PHE A 271 -8.65 -8.47 -10.27
N ALA A 272 -9.66 -7.69 -9.98
CA ALA A 272 -10.41 -7.82 -8.74
C ALA A 272 -11.92 -7.78 -9.03
N ILE A 273 -12.66 -8.55 -8.25
CA ILE A 273 -14.13 -8.48 -8.21
C ILE A 273 -14.52 -8.21 -6.78
N ILE A 274 -15.36 -7.21 -6.62
CA ILE A 274 -15.84 -6.76 -5.32
C ILE A 274 -17.32 -7.03 -5.26
N LEU A 275 -17.74 -7.78 -4.27
CA LEU A 275 -19.14 -8.06 -3.99
C LEU A 275 -19.52 -7.45 -2.65
N ASP A 276 -20.61 -6.73 -2.60
CA ASP A 276 -21.21 -6.29 -1.34
C ASP A 276 -21.47 -7.52 -0.45
N ALA A 277 -20.96 -7.49 0.79
CA ALA A 277 -21.01 -8.66 1.65
C ALA A 277 -22.41 -8.93 2.25
N VAL A 278 -23.35 -8.01 2.11
CA VAL A 278 -24.73 -8.14 2.59
C VAL A 278 -25.68 -8.52 1.46
N THR A 279 -25.57 -7.84 0.31
CA THR A 279 -26.49 -8.03 -0.83
C THR A 279 -25.98 -8.99 -1.88
N GLY A 280 -24.65 -9.17 -1.97
CA GLY A 280 -23.99 -9.94 -3.02
C GLY A 280 -23.91 -9.24 -4.37
N GLU A 281 -24.32 -7.98 -4.45
CA GLU A 281 -24.20 -7.20 -5.69
C GLU A 281 -22.73 -6.92 -6.01
N GLU A 282 -22.39 -7.02 -7.30
CA GLU A 282 -21.08 -6.65 -7.80
C GLU A 282 -20.98 -5.11 -7.89
N LEU A 283 -19.90 -4.53 -7.30
CA LEU A 283 -19.68 -3.11 -7.15
C LEU A 283 -18.73 -2.56 -8.23
#